data_8b4a4b2b61f6ed78338595b3087e0716
#
_entry.id   8b4a4b2b61f6ed78338595b3087e0716
#
_cell.length_a   1.000
_cell.length_b   1.000
_cell.length_c   1.000
_cell.angle_alpha   90.00
_cell.angle_beta   90.00
_cell.angle_gamma   90.00
#
_symmetry.space_group_name_H-M   'P 1'
#
loop_
_entity.id
_entity.type
_entity.pdbx_description
1 polymer ?
#
loop_
_entity_poly.entity_id
_entity_poly.type
_entity_poly.pdbx_seq_one_letter_code
_entity_poly.pdbx_strand_id
1 'polypeptide(L)'
;MIKIHDQEIKAWIAKTDGWVAVYGVKATIAGIDCSLVTHQENGIPKILVSELTSGAEIRDFEVSMLDFIAGDTKERAFVLFKEIAQKTLDLIERVGVDKVKKQIECTKKDTVKSLGEMPKIEAFYMEKG
;
A
#
# COMPACT_ATOMS: atom_id res chain seq x y z
N MET A 1 13.42 -3.48 9.16
CA MET A 1 12.53 -2.33 9.09
C MET A 1 11.39 -2.52 8.10
N ILE A 2 11.32 -3.67 7.48
CA ILE A 2 10.24 -4.08 6.59
C ILE A 2 9.66 -5.38 7.08
N LYS A 3 8.33 -5.44 7.19
CA LYS A 3 7.60 -6.66 7.48
C LYS A 3 6.42 -6.77 6.52
N ILE A 4 6.41 -7.82 5.70
CA ILE A 4 5.25 -8.17 4.88
C ILE A 4 4.40 -9.13 5.69
N HIS A 5 3.17 -8.74 5.99
CA HIS A 5 2.26 -9.57 6.78
C HIS A 5 1.57 -10.58 5.89
N ASP A 6 1.35 -11.78 6.41
CA ASP A 6 0.59 -12.82 5.71
C ASP A 6 -0.91 -12.55 5.89
N GLN A 7 -1.32 -11.35 5.50
CA GLN A 7 -2.70 -10.87 5.62
C GLN A 7 -3.12 -10.15 4.37
N GLU A 8 -4.21 -10.61 3.79
CA GLU A 8 -4.92 -9.85 2.78
C GLU A 8 -5.88 -8.91 3.51
N ILE A 9 -5.93 -7.66 3.10
CA ILE A 9 -6.76 -6.65 3.72
C ILE A 9 -7.64 -5.95 2.70
N LYS A 10 -8.82 -5.53 3.17
CA LYS A 10 -9.65 -4.57 2.48
C LYS A 10 -9.33 -3.22 3.10
N ALA A 11 -8.67 -2.37 2.35
CA ALA A 11 -8.27 -1.03 2.77
C ALA A 11 -9.02 0.02 1.97
N TRP A 12 -8.82 1.27 2.29
CA TRP A 12 -9.54 2.37 1.66
C TRP A 12 -8.55 3.42 1.16
N ILE A 13 -8.81 3.88 -0.05
CA ILE A 13 -8.03 4.96 -0.68
C ILE A 13 -8.95 6.17 -0.79
N ALA A 14 -8.40 7.33 -0.44
CA ALA A 14 -9.11 8.60 -0.59
C ALA A 14 -9.10 9.03 -2.06
N LYS A 15 -10.28 9.23 -2.62
CA LYS A 15 -10.46 9.79 -3.96
C LYS A 15 -11.30 11.05 -3.86
N THR A 16 -11.37 11.80 -4.95
CA THR A 16 -12.10 13.07 -5.00
C THR A 16 -13.56 12.91 -4.57
N ASP A 17 -14.18 11.80 -4.96
CA ASP A 17 -15.61 11.54 -4.73
C ASP A 17 -15.90 10.71 -3.49
N GLY A 18 -14.89 10.27 -2.75
CA GLY A 18 -15.08 9.47 -1.55
C GLY A 18 -14.01 8.41 -1.35
N TRP A 19 -14.31 7.48 -0.46
CA TRP A 19 -13.43 6.36 -0.15
C TRP A 19 -13.67 5.21 -1.14
N VAL A 20 -12.59 4.68 -1.68
CA VAL A 20 -12.63 3.53 -2.60
C VAL A 20 -11.97 2.34 -1.93
N ALA A 21 -12.69 1.21 -1.90
CA ALA A 21 -12.16 -0.03 -1.34
C ALA A 21 -11.11 -0.63 -2.28
N VAL A 22 -10.01 -1.08 -1.69
CA VAL A 22 -8.96 -1.81 -2.41
C VAL A 22 -8.58 -3.04 -1.62
N TYR A 23 -8.12 -4.06 -2.30
CA TYR A 23 -7.70 -5.32 -1.69
C TYR A 23 -6.23 -5.53 -1.94
N GLY A 24 -5.48 -5.78 -0.89
CA GLY A 24 -4.04 -5.93 -1.00
C GLY A 24 -3.44 -6.62 0.21
N VAL A 25 -2.13 -6.52 0.33
CA VAL A 25 -1.37 -7.15 1.41
C VAL A 25 -0.88 -6.06 2.35
N LYS A 26 -0.98 -6.32 3.65
CA LYS A 26 -0.47 -5.40 4.66
C LYS A 26 1.05 -5.51 4.77
N ALA A 27 1.72 -4.37 4.84
CA ALA A 27 3.15 -4.31 5.11
C ALA A 27 3.44 -3.19 6.10
N THR A 28 4.42 -3.41 6.97
CA THR A 28 4.93 -2.36 7.87
C THR A 28 6.31 -1.95 7.37
N ILE A 29 6.47 -0.69 7.02
CA ILE A 29 7.69 -0.15 6.44
C ILE A 29 8.12 1.07 7.26
N ALA A 30 9.29 1.00 7.89
CA ALA A 30 9.80 2.05 8.78
C ALA A 30 8.78 2.43 9.87
N GLY A 31 8.04 1.46 10.38
CA GLY A 31 7.01 1.68 11.40
C GLY A 31 5.70 2.24 10.87
N ILE A 32 5.55 2.36 9.55
CA ILE A 32 4.34 2.86 8.91
C ILE A 32 3.56 1.68 8.32
N ASP A 33 2.30 1.53 8.73
CA ASP A 33 1.44 0.48 8.19
C ASP A 33 0.90 0.87 6.83
N CYS A 34 1.17 0.02 5.84
CA CYS A 34 0.84 0.27 4.44
C CYS A 34 0.02 -0.87 3.85
N SER A 35 -0.66 -0.58 2.75
CA SER A 35 -1.23 -1.60 1.88
C SER A 35 -0.45 -1.63 0.57
N LEU A 36 -0.22 -2.84 0.05
CA LEU A 36 0.39 -3.07 -1.26
C LEU A 36 -0.69 -3.68 -2.15
N VAL A 37 -1.09 -2.95 -3.17
CA VAL A 37 -2.21 -3.33 -4.04
C VAL A 37 -1.73 -3.46 -5.48
N THR A 38 -1.91 -4.65 -6.07
CA THR A 38 -1.60 -4.86 -7.48
C THR A 38 -2.75 -4.34 -8.34
N HIS A 39 -2.41 -3.63 -9.41
CA HIS A 39 -3.40 -3.14 -10.36
C HIS A 39 -2.75 -2.89 -11.72
N GLN A 40 -3.54 -2.53 -12.68
CA GLN A 40 -3.05 -2.13 -14.00
C GLN A 40 -3.64 -0.78 -14.36
N GLU A 41 -2.82 0.06 -14.97
CA GLU A 41 -3.25 1.35 -15.48
C GLU A 41 -2.78 1.47 -16.93
N ASN A 42 -3.72 1.60 -17.85
CA ASN A 42 -3.43 1.63 -19.30
C ASN A 42 -2.62 0.41 -19.76
N GLY A 43 -2.91 -0.77 -19.17
CA GLY A 43 -2.19 -2.01 -19.48
C GLY A 43 -0.84 -2.16 -18.81
N ILE A 44 -0.40 -1.17 -18.03
CA ILE A 44 0.88 -1.22 -17.32
C ILE A 44 0.66 -1.79 -15.93
N PRO A 45 1.33 -2.91 -15.57
CA PRO A 45 1.23 -3.46 -14.23
C PRO A 45 1.87 -2.53 -13.19
N LYS A 46 1.18 -2.35 -12.06
CA LYS A 46 1.64 -1.46 -10.99
C LYS A 46 1.34 -2.06 -9.62
N ILE A 47 2.10 -1.63 -8.64
CA ILE A 47 1.81 -1.89 -7.24
C ILE A 47 1.68 -0.55 -6.52
N LEU A 48 0.48 -0.28 -6.03
CA LEU A 48 0.18 0.93 -5.28
C LEU A 48 0.52 0.72 -3.81
N VAL A 49 1.35 1.59 -3.27
CA VAL A 49 1.66 1.62 -1.84
C VAL A 49 0.93 2.80 -1.22
N SER A 50 0.04 2.51 -0.28
CA SER A 50 -0.69 3.55 0.43
C SER A 50 -0.61 3.34 1.93
N GLU A 51 -0.72 4.43 2.69
CA GLU A 51 -0.74 4.36 4.15
C GLU A 51 -2.15 3.98 4.60
N LEU A 52 -2.25 3.04 5.55
CA LEU A 52 -3.52 2.43 5.92
C LEU A 52 -4.51 3.37 6.60
N THR A 53 -4.04 4.24 7.50
CA THR A 53 -4.95 5.04 8.33
C THR A 53 -5.47 6.29 7.64
N SER A 54 -4.74 6.80 6.66
CA SER A 54 -5.13 8.00 5.90
C SER A 54 -5.66 7.70 4.51
N GLY A 55 -5.35 6.52 3.98
CA GLY A 55 -5.64 6.19 2.58
C GLY A 55 -4.77 6.98 1.60
N ALA A 56 -3.71 7.61 2.08
CA ALA A 56 -2.83 8.43 1.25
C ALA A 56 -1.91 7.55 0.42
N GLU A 57 -1.78 7.87 -0.86
CA GLU A 57 -0.81 7.21 -1.72
C GLU A 57 0.60 7.63 -1.34
N ILE A 58 1.47 6.65 -1.10
CA ILE A 58 2.90 6.90 -0.92
C ILE A 58 3.59 6.87 -2.28
N ARG A 59 3.37 5.81 -3.05
CA ARG A 59 3.89 5.69 -4.40
C ARG A 59 3.15 4.60 -5.17
N ASP A 60 3.02 4.79 -6.48
CA ASP A 60 2.47 3.79 -7.38
C ASP A 60 3.61 3.32 -8.28
N PHE A 61 4.18 2.15 -7.98
CA PHE A 61 5.36 1.63 -8.67
C PHE A 61 4.98 0.85 -9.91
N GLU A 62 5.64 1.13 -11.02
CA GLU A 62 5.54 0.29 -12.20
C GLU A 62 6.32 -1.00 -12.00
N VAL A 63 5.76 -2.10 -12.49
CA VAL A 63 6.35 -3.43 -12.40
C VAL A 63 6.52 -3.96 -13.82
N SER A 64 7.62 -4.67 -14.08
CA SER A 64 7.79 -5.27 -15.40
C SER A 64 6.72 -6.33 -15.65
N MET A 65 6.33 -6.50 -16.91
CA MET A 65 5.32 -7.49 -17.29
C MET A 65 5.74 -8.90 -16.85
N LEU A 66 7.03 -9.22 -16.98
CA LEU A 66 7.54 -10.53 -16.61
C LEU A 66 7.48 -10.75 -15.10
N ASP A 67 7.85 -9.75 -14.30
CA ASP A 67 7.76 -9.84 -12.84
C ASP A 67 6.30 -9.96 -12.39
N PHE A 68 5.40 -9.25 -13.05
CA PHE A 68 3.97 -9.31 -12.73
C PHE A 68 3.40 -10.70 -13.01
N ILE A 69 3.75 -11.28 -14.15
CA ILE A 69 3.32 -12.64 -14.52
C ILE A 69 3.96 -13.67 -13.56
N ALA A 70 5.24 -13.50 -13.24
CA ALA A 70 5.95 -14.39 -12.33
C ALA A 70 5.38 -14.38 -10.91
N GLY A 71 4.66 -13.32 -10.54
CA GLY A 71 4.00 -13.20 -9.24
C GLY A 71 2.70 -13.99 -9.10
N ASP A 72 2.51 -15.06 -9.88
CA ASP A 72 1.30 -15.87 -9.89
C ASP A 72 1.18 -16.82 -8.68
N THR A 73 2.29 -17.07 -7.96
CA THR A 73 2.27 -17.84 -6.73
C THR A 73 2.44 -16.92 -5.53
N LYS A 74 1.96 -17.34 -4.36
CA LYS A 74 2.11 -16.60 -3.12
C LYS A 74 3.58 -16.25 -2.83
N GLU A 75 4.47 -17.22 -2.99
CA GLU A 75 5.90 -17.06 -2.71
C GLU A 75 6.54 -16.01 -3.63
N ARG A 76 6.26 -16.08 -4.92
CA ARG A 76 6.79 -15.13 -5.90
C ARG A 76 6.20 -13.74 -5.72
N ALA A 77 4.91 -13.67 -5.37
CA ALA A 77 4.26 -12.42 -5.06
C ALA A 77 4.92 -11.74 -3.85
N PHE A 78 5.26 -12.50 -2.81
CA PHE A 78 5.97 -11.96 -1.65
C PHE A 78 7.38 -11.45 -1.99
N VAL A 79 8.08 -12.11 -2.90
CA VAL A 79 9.38 -11.60 -3.37
C VAL A 79 9.21 -10.24 -4.03
N LEU A 80 8.21 -10.10 -4.89
CA LEU A 80 7.90 -8.84 -5.55
C LEU A 80 7.50 -7.76 -4.54
N PHE A 81 6.64 -8.09 -3.57
CA PHE A 81 6.24 -7.16 -2.53
C PHE A 81 7.42 -6.70 -1.68
N LYS A 82 8.37 -7.60 -1.38
CA LYS A 82 9.58 -7.22 -0.66
C LYS A 82 10.42 -6.21 -1.43
N GLU A 83 10.56 -6.39 -2.73
CA GLU A 83 11.28 -5.44 -3.59
C GLU A 83 10.62 -4.07 -3.57
N ILE A 84 9.30 -4.04 -3.70
CA ILE A 84 8.53 -2.79 -3.65
C ILE A 84 8.62 -2.14 -2.26
N ALA A 85 8.54 -2.94 -1.20
CA ALA A 85 8.68 -2.45 0.16
C ALA A 85 10.07 -1.85 0.41
N GLN A 86 11.12 -2.46 -0.16
CA GLN A 86 12.48 -1.92 -0.04
C GLN A 86 12.61 -0.59 -0.77
N LYS A 87 12.05 -0.48 -1.97
CA LYS A 87 12.03 0.80 -2.71
C LYS A 87 11.28 1.88 -1.93
N THR A 88 10.18 1.49 -1.29
CA THR A 88 9.39 2.40 -0.44
C THR A 88 10.20 2.84 0.77
N LEU A 89 10.90 1.92 1.42
CA LEU A 89 11.76 2.24 2.56
C LEU A 89 12.84 3.23 2.16
N ASP A 90 13.51 2.99 1.04
CA ASP A 90 14.55 3.88 0.53
C ASP A 90 13.99 5.29 0.27
N LEU A 91 12.81 5.37 -0.28
CA LEU A 91 12.13 6.64 -0.53
C LEU A 91 11.79 7.36 0.78
N ILE A 92 11.24 6.63 1.76
CA ILE A 92 10.89 7.18 3.08
C ILE A 92 12.15 7.69 3.79
N GLU A 93 13.23 6.94 3.75
CA GLU A 93 14.49 7.34 4.39
C GLU A 93 15.11 8.57 3.71
N ARG A 94 14.99 8.66 2.39
CA ARG A 94 15.48 9.81 1.62
C ARG A 94 14.73 11.09 1.98
N VAL A 95 13.42 11.00 2.14
CA VAL A 95 12.58 12.15 2.53
C VAL A 95 12.73 12.44 4.03
N GLY A 96 12.88 11.41 4.84
CA GLY A 96 12.92 11.48 6.29
C GLY A 96 11.64 10.92 6.90
N VAL A 97 11.77 9.90 7.76
CA VAL A 97 10.64 9.20 8.37
C VAL A 97 9.70 10.17 9.07
N ASP A 98 10.25 11.11 9.84
CA ASP A 98 9.42 12.09 10.59
C ASP A 98 8.62 13.00 9.67
N LYS A 99 9.21 13.42 8.56
CA LYS A 99 8.52 14.25 7.56
C LYS A 99 7.38 13.48 6.91
N VAL A 100 7.62 12.21 6.59
CA VAL A 100 6.58 11.34 6.00
C VAL A 100 5.43 11.16 6.97
N LYS A 101 5.72 10.83 8.24
CA LYS A 101 4.70 10.67 9.27
C LYS A 101 3.88 11.95 9.47
N LYS A 102 4.54 13.08 9.47
CA LYS A 102 3.89 14.38 9.61
C LYS A 102 2.95 14.67 8.45
N GLN A 103 3.40 14.38 7.24
CA GLN A 103 2.58 14.54 6.04
C GLN A 103 1.36 13.61 6.07
N ILE A 104 1.54 12.36 6.53
CA ILE A 104 0.44 11.41 6.70
C ILE A 104 -0.61 11.98 7.66
N GLU A 105 -0.19 12.52 8.79
CA GLU A 105 -1.11 13.13 9.76
C GLU A 105 -1.88 14.30 9.17
N CYS A 106 -1.20 15.18 8.43
CA CYS A 106 -1.84 16.29 7.75
C CYS A 106 -2.86 15.82 6.71
N THR A 107 -2.46 14.86 5.89
CA THR A 107 -3.33 14.28 4.86
C THR A 107 -4.55 13.62 5.48
N LYS A 108 -4.35 12.88 6.59
CA LYS A 108 -5.44 12.23 7.31
C LYS A 108 -6.47 13.23 7.79
N LYS A 109 -6.04 14.32 8.40
CA LYS A 109 -6.94 15.37 8.87
C LYS A 109 -7.73 15.99 7.72
N ASP A 110 -7.04 16.34 6.64
CA ASP A 110 -7.66 16.95 5.47
C ASP A 110 -8.67 16.01 4.82
N THR A 111 -8.32 14.73 4.71
CA THR A 111 -9.17 13.72 4.08
C THR A 111 -10.43 13.46 4.91
N VAL A 112 -10.30 13.33 6.22
CA VAL A 112 -11.44 13.15 7.12
C VAL A 112 -12.36 14.37 7.04
N LYS A 113 -11.80 15.55 6.97
CA LYS A 113 -12.57 16.80 6.83
C LYS A 113 -13.37 16.83 5.53
N SER A 114 -12.81 16.32 4.44
CA SER A 114 -13.44 16.34 3.12
C SER A 114 -14.38 15.17 2.87
N LEU A 115 -14.01 13.95 3.31
CA LEU A 115 -14.72 12.72 2.99
C LEU A 115 -15.42 12.08 4.19
N GLY A 116 -15.20 12.60 5.39
CA GLY A 116 -15.65 11.95 6.62
C GLY A 116 -14.69 10.87 7.06
N GLU A 117 -15.10 10.11 8.07
CA GLU A 117 -14.25 9.06 8.62
C GLU A 117 -14.05 7.92 7.62
N MET A 118 -12.84 7.36 7.62
CA MET A 118 -12.54 6.19 6.82
C MET A 118 -13.36 4.99 7.29
N PRO A 119 -13.97 4.21 6.38
CA PRO A 119 -14.60 2.97 6.75
C PRO A 119 -13.63 1.98 7.39
N LYS A 120 -14.14 1.03 8.14
CA LYS A 120 -13.33 0.07 8.86
C LYS A 120 -12.50 -0.80 7.93
N ILE A 121 -11.22 -0.93 8.24
CA ILE A 121 -10.32 -1.84 7.52
C ILE A 121 -10.62 -3.26 7.95
N GLU A 122 -10.75 -4.16 6.98
CA GLU A 122 -10.98 -5.58 7.22
C GLU A 122 -9.72 -6.37 6.86
N ALA A 123 -9.36 -7.32 7.71
CA ALA A 123 -8.20 -8.17 7.49
C ALA A 123 -8.64 -9.62 7.32
N PHE A 124 -8.01 -10.29 6.35
CA PHE A 124 -8.26 -11.69 6.05
C PHE A 124 -6.94 -12.44 6.08
N TYR A 125 -6.93 -13.62 6.67
CA TYR A 125 -5.74 -14.47 6.60
C TYR A 125 -5.66 -15.11 5.23
N MET A 126 -4.49 -15.06 4.63
CA MET A 126 -4.26 -15.70 3.33
C MET A 126 -4.30 -17.20 3.50
N GLU A 127 -5.09 -17.87 2.65
CA GLU A 127 -5.13 -19.33 2.66
C GLU A 127 -3.79 -19.89 2.22
N LYS A 128 -3.36 -20.93 2.92
CA LYS A 128 -2.17 -21.68 2.53
C LYS A 128 -2.57 -22.61 1.39
N GLY A 129 -2.27 -22.17 0.19
CA GLY A 129 -2.50 -22.97 -1.01
C GLY A 129 -1.47 -24.05 -1.19
#